data_f8e4bcfba6b51ed81f7c9aa264bebe7e
#
_entry.id   f8e4bcfba6b51ed81f7c9aa264bebe7e
#
_cell.length_a   1.000
_cell.length_b   1.000
_cell.length_c   1.000
_cell.angle_alpha   90.00
_cell.angle_beta   90.00
_cell.angle_gamma   90.00
#
_symmetry.space_group_name_H-M   'P 1'
#
loop_
_entity.id
_entity.type
_entity.pdbx_description
1 polymer ?
#
loop_
_entity_poly.entity_id
_entity_poly.type
_entity_poly.pdbx_seq_one_letter_code
_entity_poly.pdbx_strand_id
1 'polypeptide(L)'
;MKGIYLDPEAEVITEQFAVVKAGRRQRDRVPETVVEVVETLDIALEKSKPAQQVFAAKVIGPSRSSEGLRLYYIVEWFNKPA
;
A
#
# COMPACT_ATOMS: atom_id res chain seq x y z
N MET A 1 -7.64 -27.78 8.14
CA MET A 1 -7.42 -27.25 8.06
C MET A 1 -6.95 -26.76 8.08
N LYS A 2 -7.08 -26.74 8.18
CA LYS A 2 -6.76 -26.20 8.22
C LYS A 2 -6.50 -25.34 8.37
N GLY A 3 -6.43 -26.02 8.44
CA GLY A 3 -6.89 -24.72 8.30
C GLY A 3 -5.89 -23.66 8.58
N ILE A 4 -6.32 -22.48 8.42
CA ILE A 4 -5.45 -21.36 8.67
C ILE A 4 -5.23 -21.21 10.15
N TYR A 5 -4.00 -21.25 10.53
CA TYR A 5 -3.64 -21.07 11.91
C TYR A 5 -3.17 -19.65 12.13
N LEU A 6 -3.85 -18.93 12.99
CA LEU A 6 -3.46 -17.56 13.29
C LEU A 6 -2.83 -17.55 14.67
N ASP A 7 -1.56 -17.26 14.67
CA ASP A 7 -0.83 -17.05 15.90
C ASP A 7 -1.24 -15.70 16.46
N PRO A 8 -1.71 -15.64 17.71
CA PRO A 8 -2.13 -14.34 18.27
C PRO A 8 -1.00 -13.32 18.33
N GLU A 9 0.24 -13.78 18.32
CA GLU A 9 1.35 -12.86 18.35
C GLU A 9 1.86 -12.49 16.96
N ALA A 10 1.34 -13.13 15.93
CA ALA A 10 1.75 -12.83 14.56
C ALA A 10 0.97 -11.63 14.07
N GLU A 11 1.65 -10.77 13.35
CA GLU A 11 0.97 -9.66 12.70
C GLU A 11 0.12 -10.20 11.57
N VAL A 12 -1.10 -9.71 11.51
CA VAL A 12 -1.95 -10.02 10.36
C VAL A 12 -1.53 -9.12 9.23
N ILE A 13 -0.97 -9.75 8.21
CA ILE A 13 -0.54 -9.01 7.03
C ILE A 13 -1.70 -9.01 6.06
N THR A 14 -2.27 -7.84 5.82
CA THR A 14 -3.39 -7.68 4.92
C THR A 14 -2.95 -6.85 3.73
N GLU A 15 -3.05 -7.44 2.55
CA GLU A 15 -2.78 -6.72 1.32
C GLU A 15 -4.00 -5.92 0.95
N GLN A 16 -3.79 -4.68 0.57
CA GLN A 16 -4.87 -3.77 0.23
C GLN A 16 -4.53 -3.05 -1.05
N PHE A 17 -5.56 -2.68 -1.79
CA PHE A 17 -5.38 -1.83 -2.95
C PHE A 17 -5.38 -0.38 -2.49
N ALA A 18 -4.55 0.43 -3.13
CA ALA A 18 -4.42 1.81 -2.72
C ALA A 18 -3.94 2.66 -3.87
N VAL A 19 -4.11 3.95 -3.71
CA VAL A 19 -3.53 4.94 -4.60
C VAL A 19 -2.42 5.61 -3.82
N VAL A 20 -1.24 5.67 -4.41
CA VAL A 20 -0.06 6.16 -3.72
C VAL A 20 0.56 7.27 -4.54
N LYS A 21 0.81 8.41 -3.89
CA LYS A 21 1.53 9.48 -4.54
C LYS A 21 3.01 9.17 -4.44
N ALA A 22 3.61 8.88 -5.58
CA ALA A 22 5.02 8.51 -5.65
C ALA A 22 5.81 9.73 -6.08
N GLY A 23 6.86 10.03 -5.34
CA GLY A 23 7.75 11.09 -5.72
C GLY A 23 8.76 10.61 -6.75
N ARG A 24 9.81 11.39 -6.91
CA ARG A 24 10.86 11.01 -7.84
C ARG A 24 11.57 9.74 -7.43
N ARG A 25 11.64 9.48 -6.14
CA ARG A 25 12.31 8.29 -5.65
C ARG A 25 11.28 7.23 -5.38
N GLN A 26 11.55 6.06 -5.89
CA GLN A 26 10.75 4.90 -5.56
C GLN A 26 11.21 4.40 -4.21
N ARG A 27 10.24 4.18 -3.33
CA ARG A 27 10.53 3.60 -2.03
C ARG A 27 9.59 2.45 -1.81
N ASP A 28 10.09 1.45 -1.14
CA ASP A 28 9.26 0.31 -0.78
C ASP A 28 8.34 0.64 0.37
N ARG A 29 8.66 1.68 1.13
CA ARG A 29 7.85 2.13 2.24
C ARG A 29 7.45 3.57 2.03
N VAL A 30 6.19 3.88 2.31
CA VAL A 30 5.68 5.23 2.16
C VAL A 30 4.83 5.57 3.37
N PRO A 31 4.82 6.85 3.79
CA PRO A 31 3.96 7.24 4.90
C PRO A 31 2.50 7.19 4.51
N GLU A 32 1.65 6.99 5.51
CA GLU A 32 0.21 6.89 5.25
C GLU A 32 -0.37 8.16 4.65
N THR A 33 0.32 9.28 4.82
CA THR A 33 -0.17 10.55 4.30
C THR A 33 -0.21 10.60 2.77
N VAL A 34 0.58 9.74 2.11
CA VAL A 34 0.58 9.70 0.65
C VAL A 34 -0.17 8.48 0.11
N VAL A 35 -0.84 7.74 0.98
CA VAL A 35 -1.54 6.51 0.61
C VAL A 35 -3.01 6.67 0.89
N GLU A 36 -3.83 6.34 -0.11
CA GLU A 36 -5.28 6.28 0.07
C GLU A 36 -5.71 4.86 -0.24
N VAL A 37 -6.13 4.14 0.79
CA VAL A 37 -6.57 2.75 0.63
C VAL A 37 -7.96 2.73 0.01
N VAL A 38 -8.15 1.85 -0.96
CA VAL A 38 -9.42 1.68 -1.64
C VAL A 38 -9.81 0.21 -1.60
N GLU A 39 -11.05 -0.07 -1.95
CA GLU A 39 -11.57 -1.42 -1.80
C GLU A 39 -11.14 -2.36 -2.91
N THR A 40 -11.01 -1.86 -4.13
CA THR A 40 -10.73 -2.71 -5.28
C THR A 40 -9.67 -2.07 -6.15
N LEU A 41 -9.07 -2.92 -7.01
CA LEU A 41 -8.11 -2.44 -7.97
C LEU A 41 -8.76 -1.47 -8.96
N ASP A 42 -10.00 -1.74 -9.36
CA ASP A 42 -10.69 -0.85 -10.29
C ASP A 42 -10.78 0.56 -9.72
N ILE A 43 -11.12 0.67 -8.44
CA ILE A 43 -11.20 1.97 -7.81
C ILE A 43 -9.82 2.62 -7.76
N ALA A 44 -8.80 1.83 -7.46
CA ALA A 44 -7.45 2.36 -7.41
C ALA A 44 -7.02 2.92 -8.76
N LEU A 45 -7.30 2.18 -9.82
CA LEU A 45 -6.95 2.64 -11.16
C LEU A 45 -7.74 3.89 -11.55
N GLU A 46 -9.00 3.92 -11.15
CA GLU A 46 -9.83 5.08 -11.47
C GLU A 46 -9.35 6.34 -10.76
N LYS A 47 -8.91 6.20 -9.53
CA LYS A 47 -8.45 7.34 -8.75
C LYS A 47 -7.00 7.71 -9.05
N SER A 48 -6.27 6.83 -9.72
CA SER A 48 -4.88 7.11 -10.03
C SER A 48 -4.79 8.27 -11.00
N LYS A 49 -3.70 9.02 -10.89
CA LYS A 49 -3.43 10.15 -11.78
C LYS A 49 -1.96 10.14 -12.11
N PRO A 50 -1.58 9.32 -13.09
CA PRO A 50 -0.16 9.19 -13.42
C PRO A 50 0.51 10.52 -13.79
N ALA A 51 -0.25 11.44 -14.39
CA ALA A 51 0.30 12.75 -14.71
C ALA A 51 0.70 13.52 -13.46
N GLN A 52 0.11 13.19 -12.33
CA GLN A 52 0.43 13.81 -11.05
C GLN A 52 1.23 12.87 -10.16
N GLN A 53 1.74 11.78 -10.75
CA GLN A 53 2.53 10.79 -10.04
C GLN A 53 1.74 10.09 -8.95
N VAL A 54 0.46 9.88 -9.19
CA VAL A 54 -0.42 9.11 -8.30
C VAL A 54 -0.75 7.81 -9.02
N PHE A 55 -0.31 6.70 -8.44
CA PHE A 55 -0.41 5.41 -9.12
C PHE A 55 -1.15 4.41 -8.25
N ALA A 56 -1.83 3.48 -8.91
CA ALA A 56 -2.45 2.37 -8.20
C ALA A 56 -1.38 1.37 -7.76
N ALA A 57 -1.54 0.86 -6.55
CA ALA A 57 -0.56 -0.06 -5.99
C ALA A 57 -1.24 -1.00 -5.02
N LYS A 58 -0.58 -2.12 -4.77
CA LYS A 58 -0.97 -3.01 -3.69
C LYS A 58 -0.02 -2.75 -2.53
N VAL A 59 -0.59 -2.56 -1.35
CA VAL A 59 0.21 -2.19 -0.18
C VAL A 59 -0.13 -3.12 0.98
N ILE A 60 0.80 -3.19 1.91
CA ILE A 60 0.63 -3.91 3.16
C ILE A 60 0.80 -2.91 4.29
N GLY A 61 -0.06 -2.99 5.26
CA GLY A 61 0.06 -2.15 6.42
C GLY A 61 -1.28 -1.68 6.91
N PRO A 62 -1.29 -0.66 7.72
CA PRO A 62 -0.13 0.15 8.11
C PRO A 62 0.75 -0.51 9.16
N SER A 63 2.02 -0.18 9.14
CA SER A 63 2.98 -0.59 10.15
C SER A 63 3.44 0.63 10.91
N ARG A 64 3.66 0.45 12.20
CA ARG A 64 4.13 1.57 13.01
C ARG A 64 5.65 1.64 12.96
N SER A 65 6.17 2.80 12.67
CA SER A 65 7.61 3.02 12.71
C SER A 65 8.03 3.36 14.14
N SER A 66 9.33 3.35 14.36
CA SER A 66 9.87 3.68 15.68
C SER A 66 9.59 5.13 16.06
N GLU A 67 9.26 5.94 15.10
CA GLU A 67 8.95 7.36 15.35
C GLU A 67 7.47 7.61 15.54
N GLY A 68 6.67 6.53 15.55
CA GLY A 68 5.24 6.67 15.75
C GLY A 68 4.45 6.94 14.48
N LEU A 69 5.12 7.03 13.36
CA LEU A 69 4.45 7.24 12.08
C LEU A 69 3.95 5.91 11.53
N ARG A 70 2.86 5.97 10.78
CA ARG A 70 2.35 4.79 10.12
C ARG A 70 2.85 4.75 8.69
N LEU A 71 3.33 3.57 8.31
CA LEU A 71 3.93 3.36 7.00
C LEU A 71 3.22 2.21 6.31
N TYR A 72 3.19 2.28 5.00
CA TYR A 72 2.74 1.18 4.17
C TYR A 72 3.91 0.66 3.37
N TYR A 73 3.93 -0.65 3.15
CA TYR A 73 4.90 -1.27 2.26
C TYR A 73 4.25 -1.47 0.91
N ILE A 74 4.97 -1.13 -0.14
CA ILE A 74 4.48 -1.31 -1.51
C ILE A 74 4.82 -2.72 -1.94
N VAL A 75 3.80 -3.49 -2.28
CA VAL A 75 3.98 -4.85 -2.77
C VAL A 75 4.13 -4.83 -4.28
N GLU A 76 3.29 -4.05 -4.95
CA GLU A 76 3.29 -4.05 -6.40
C GLU A 76 2.68 -2.74 -6.88
N TRP A 77 3.29 -2.17 -7.91
CA TRP A 77 2.72 -1.04 -8.64
C TRP A 77 1.95 -1.58 -9.83
N PHE A 78 0.76 -1.06 -10.07
CA PHE A 78 -0.06 -1.56 -11.18
C PHE A 78 0.06 -0.74 -12.44
N ASN A 79 0.14 0.57 -12.32
CA ASN A 79 0.21 1.42 -13.50
C ASN A 79 1.34 2.44 -13.44
N LYS A 80 2.33 2.17 -12.63
CA LYS A 80 3.49 3.04 -12.54
C LYS A 80 4.47 2.69 -13.64
N PRO A 81 4.95 3.66 -14.41
CA PRO A 81 5.95 3.37 -15.44
C PRO A 81 7.23 2.86 -14.83
N ALA A 82 7.86 1.93 -15.53
CA ALA A 82 9.12 1.35 -15.08
C ALA A 82 10.26 2.38 -15.14
#